data_5c52dbfa074e9bbd4dc2348d8ffa0221
#
_entry.id   5c52dbfa074e9bbd4dc2348d8ffa0221
#
_cell.length_a   1.000
_cell.length_b   1.000
_cell.length_c   1.000
_cell.angle_alpha   90.00
_cell.angle_beta   90.00
_cell.angle_gamma   90.00
#
_symmetry.space_group_name_H-M   'P 1'
#
loop_
_entity.id
_entity.type
_entity.pdbx_description
1 polymer ?
#
loop_
_entity_poly.entity_id
_entity_poly.type
_entity_poly.pdbx_seq_one_letter_code
_entity_poly.pdbx_strand_id
1 'polypeptide(L)'
;MEEIRLIEVKEEILSDNIKQASEVRERLRKTKTMLLNLMSSPGSGKTSLILRTLEGLRGTVRLGVIEADIQSTVDAERVAARGIPVIQLRTGGFCHLDATMVTQGIDAMAVSKLDLVIIENVGNLVCPAEFDTGAHKNVMILSVPEGDDKPLKYPLMFSICDLLIVNKIDFLSLSDFDMVALRKRVLALNSRITIMEVSCKTGAGLEGWMDWLKKEVSAFKSAKSLPMKRDLK
;
A
#
# COMPACT_ATOMS: atom_id res chain seq x y z
N MET A 1 47.26 -12.13 -12.44
CA MET A 1 46.30 -11.13 -11.95
C MET A 1 45.05 -11.90 -11.58
N GLU A 2 44.67 -11.89 -10.30
CA GLU A 2 43.40 -12.47 -9.89
C GLU A 2 42.26 -11.63 -10.43
N GLU A 3 41.30 -12.25 -11.07
CA GLU A 3 40.13 -11.64 -11.66
C GLU A 3 39.16 -11.20 -10.54
N ILE A 4 38.89 -9.91 -10.41
CA ILE A 4 37.90 -9.40 -9.45
C ILE A 4 36.52 -9.77 -9.97
N ARG A 5 35.83 -10.66 -9.25
CA ARG A 5 34.45 -11.05 -9.56
C ARG A 5 33.49 -10.08 -8.88
N LEU A 6 32.77 -9.27 -9.66
CA LEU A 6 31.74 -8.37 -9.16
C LEU A 6 30.43 -9.17 -9.02
N ILE A 7 29.79 -9.10 -7.83
CA ILE A 7 28.48 -9.70 -7.56
C ILE A 7 27.54 -8.59 -7.13
N GLU A 8 26.48 -8.37 -7.89
CA GLU A 8 25.46 -7.37 -7.58
C GLU A 8 24.35 -7.99 -6.71
N VAL A 9 24.60 -8.07 -5.39
CA VAL A 9 23.69 -8.71 -4.41
C VAL A 9 22.28 -8.09 -4.41
N LYS A 10 22.14 -6.78 -4.69
CA LYS A 10 20.83 -6.11 -4.72
C LYS A 10 19.93 -6.66 -5.83
N GLU A 11 20.48 -7.00 -7.00
CA GLU A 11 19.70 -7.51 -8.13
C GLU A 11 19.14 -8.91 -7.84
N GLU A 12 19.91 -9.79 -7.19
CA GLU A 12 19.47 -11.12 -6.81
C GLU A 12 18.32 -11.04 -5.79
N ILE A 13 18.45 -10.22 -4.76
CA ILE A 13 17.42 -10.03 -3.72
C ILE A 13 16.12 -9.51 -4.35
N LEU A 14 16.19 -8.53 -5.25
CA LEU A 14 15.01 -7.99 -5.92
C LEU A 14 14.36 -9.01 -6.87
N SER A 15 15.16 -9.82 -7.58
CA SER A 15 14.66 -10.88 -8.46
C SER A 15 13.86 -11.93 -7.70
N ASP A 16 14.39 -12.42 -6.58
CA ASP A 16 13.70 -13.40 -5.73
C ASP A 16 12.41 -12.81 -5.13
N ASN A 17 12.45 -11.55 -4.71
CA ASN A 17 11.27 -10.87 -4.21
C ASN A 17 10.18 -10.75 -5.27
N ILE A 18 10.51 -10.42 -6.53
CA ILE A 18 9.54 -10.32 -7.66
C ILE A 18 8.84 -11.67 -7.89
N LYS A 19 9.57 -12.77 -7.84
CA LYS A 19 9.01 -14.11 -7.98
C LYS A 19 8.01 -14.41 -6.87
N GLN A 20 8.41 -14.19 -5.62
CA GLN A 20 7.53 -14.39 -4.46
C GLN A 20 6.30 -13.46 -4.49
N ALA A 21 6.46 -12.20 -4.90
CA ALA A 21 5.36 -11.27 -5.08
C ALA A 21 4.34 -11.77 -6.10
N SER A 22 4.80 -12.41 -7.17
CA SER A 22 3.92 -13.03 -8.17
C SER A 22 3.13 -14.22 -7.60
N GLU A 23 3.76 -15.03 -6.76
CA GLU A 23 3.12 -16.15 -6.05
C GLU A 23 2.05 -15.66 -5.06
N VAL A 24 2.33 -14.58 -4.31
CA VAL A 24 1.35 -13.90 -3.44
C VAL A 24 0.12 -13.47 -4.23
N ARG A 25 0.31 -12.77 -5.37
CA ARG A 25 -0.79 -12.32 -6.23
C ARG A 25 -1.63 -13.47 -6.74
N GLU A 26 -1.00 -14.54 -7.20
CA GLU A 26 -1.69 -15.71 -7.75
C GLU A 26 -2.51 -16.42 -6.66
N ARG A 27 -1.93 -16.61 -5.47
CA ARG A 27 -2.61 -17.19 -4.33
C ARG A 27 -3.87 -16.41 -3.95
N LEU A 28 -3.75 -15.09 -3.86
CA LEU A 28 -4.86 -14.21 -3.48
C LEU A 28 -5.92 -14.09 -4.58
N ARG A 29 -5.56 -14.23 -5.85
CA ARG A 29 -6.54 -14.37 -6.94
C ARG A 29 -7.40 -15.62 -6.79
N LYS A 30 -6.83 -16.76 -6.38
CA LYS A 30 -7.56 -18.01 -6.14
C LYS A 30 -8.61 -17.86 -5.02
N THR A 31 -8.30 -17.08 -3.98
CA THR A 31 -9.24 -16.78 -2.88
C THR A 31 -10.18 -15.61 -3.17
N LYS A 32 -9.97 -14.87 -4.28
CA LYS A 32 -10.67 -13.63 -4.64
C LYS A 32 -10.55 -12.53 -3.57
N THR A 33 -9.41 -12.50 -2.90
CA THR A 33 -9.07 -11.51 -1.89
C THR A 33 -8.10 -10.49 -2.49
N MET A 34 -8.50 -9.23 -2.58
CA MET A 34 -7.62 -8.16 -3.06
C MET A 34 -6.61 -7.80 -1.97
N LEU A 35 -5.36 -7.56 -2.34
CA LEU A 35 -4.31 -7.03 -1.46
C LEU A 35 -3.98 -5.62 -1.88
N LEU A 36 -4.01 -4.68 -0.94
CA LEU A 36 -3.67 -3.28 -1.13
C LEU A 36 -2.48 -2.92 -0.23
N ASN A 37 -1.44 -2.34 -0.79
CA ASN A 37 -0.28 -1.84 -0.07
C ASN A 37 -0.43 -0.32 0.16
N LEU A 38 -0.50 0.10 1.42
CA LEU A 38 -0.63 1.49 1.83
C LEU A 38 0.71 2.01 2.33
N MET A 39 1.28 2.95 1.60
CA MET A 39 2.62 3.49 1.83
C MET A 39 2.58 4.98 2.14
N SER A 40 3.50 5.46 2.95
CA SER A 40 3.67 6.89 3.23
C SER A 40 4.90 7.17 4.09
N SER A 41 5.21 8.44 4.33
CA SER A 41 6.05 8.86 5.46
C SER A 41 5.40 8.53 6.81
N PRO A 42 6.17 8.48 7.91
CA PRO A 42 5.62 8.46 9.26
C PRO A 42 4.71 9.68 9.50
N GLY A 43 3.59 9.46 10.20
CA GLY A 43 2.68 10.54 10.57
C GLY A 43 1.78 11.10 9.46
N SER A 44 1.82 10.60 8.23
CA SER A 44 0.93 11.04 7.13
C SER A 44 -0.53 10.66 7.33
N GLY A 45 -0.83 9.68 8.21
CA GLY A 45 -2.18 9.28 8.58
C GLY A 45 -2.64 7.94 8.02
N LYS A 46 -1.74 6.97 7.77
CA LYS A 46 -2.08 5.60 7.33
C LYS A 46 -3.12 4.96 8.24
N THR A 47 -2.81 4.81 9.51
CA THR A 47 -3.71 4.21 10.50
C THR A 47 -5.04 4.94 10.59
N SER A 48 -5.03 6.29 10.52
CA SER A 48 -6.27 7.09 10.52
C SER A 48 -7.14 6.79 9.30
N LEU A 49 -6.53 6.66 8.10
CA LEU A 49 -7.25 6.31 6.88
C LEU A 49 -7.82 4.88 6.98
N ILE A 50 -7.04 3.92 7.49
CA ILE A 50 -7.49 2.54 7.72
C ILE A 50 -8.71 2.53 8.65
N LEU A 51 -8.64 3.20 9.80
CA LEU A 51 -9.76 3.26 10.75
C LEU A 51 -11.02 3.86 10.12
N ARG A 52 -10.90 4.95 9.34
CA ARG A 52 -12.03 5.51 8.58
C ARG A 52 -12.56 4.54 7.52
N THR A 53 -11.65 3.80 6.86
CA THR A 53 -12.02 2.77 5.88
C THR A 53 -12.83 1.65 6.53
N LEU A 54 -12.39 1.16 7.69
CA LEU A 54 -13.10 0.14 8.45
C LEU A 54 -14.51 0.59 8.87
N GLU A 55 -14.64 1.86 9.27
CA GLU A 55 -15.94 2.45 9.61
C GLU A 55 -16.85 2.56 8.39
N GLY A 56 -16.34 3.12 7.28
CA GLY A 56 -17.12 3.40 6.08
C GLY A 56 -17.50 2.16 5.26
N LEU A 57 -16.74 1.07 5.35
CA LEU A 57 -16.99 -0.17 4.61
C LEU A 57 -17.59 -1.29 5.47
N ARG A 58 -17.94 -1.00 6.73
CA ARG A 58 -18.54 -1.98 7.65
C ARG A 58 -19.78 -2.62 7.03
N GLY A 59 -19.82 -3.96 7.01
CA GLY A 59 -20.93 -4.72 6.46
C GLY A 59 -21.02 -4.80 4.94
N THR A 60 -20.14 -4.10 4.21
CA THR A 60 -20.11 -4.12 2.73
C THR A 60 -18.89 -4.84 2.16
N VAL A 61 -17.74 -4.73 2.82
CA VAL A 61 -16.48 -5.37 2.43
C VAL A 61 -15.89 -6.05 3.66
N ARG A 62 -15.53 -7.31 3.56
CA ARG A 62 -14.86 -8.07 4.62
C ARG A 62 -13.38 -7.75 4.58
N LEU A 63 -12.91 -7.00 5.56
CA LEU A 63 -11.58 -6.43 5.65
C LEU A 63 -10.67 -7.19 6.63
N GLY A 64 -9.38 -7.27 6.30
CA GLY A 64 -8.30 -7.63 7.21
C GLY A 64 -7.16 -6.62 7.05
N VAL A 65 -6.29 -6.53 8.05
CA VAL A 65 -5.14 -5.63 8.05
C VAL A 65 -3.87 -6.38 8.39
N ILE A 66 -2.81 -6.15 7.64
CA ILE A 66 -1.45 -6.52 7.99
C ILE A 66 -0.75 -5.22 8.37
N GLU A 67 -0.40 -5.09 9.63
CA GLU A 67 0.27 -3.93 10.20
C GLU A 67 1.78 -4.18 10.26
N ALA A 68 2.59 -3.30 9.67
CA ALA A 68 4.03 -3.38 9.68
C ALA A 68 4.64 -2.25 10.50
N ASP A 69 5.28 -2.60 11.58
CA ASP A 69 6.03 -1.66 12.40
C ASP A 69 7.37 -2.27 12.86
N ILE A 70 8.33 -1.41 13.18
CA ILE A 70 9.64 -1.85 13.63
C ILE A 70 9.54 -2.54 15.01
N GLN A 71 8.75 -1.98 15.94
CA GLN A 71 8.63 -2.50 17.32
C GLN A 71 7.24 -2.30 17.97
N SER A 72 6.43 -1.34 17.49
CA SER A 72 5.17 -0.93 18.11
C SER A 72 4.01 -1.87 17.77
N THR A 73 3.06 -2.03 18.69
CA THR A 73 1.79 -2.74 18.48
C THR A 73 0.58 -1.80 18.56
N VAL A 74 0.81 -0.51 18.83
CA VAL A 74 -0.25 0.47 19.14
C VAL A 74 -1.26 0.58 18.01
N ASP A 75 -0.81 0.62 16.75
CA ASP A 75 -1.72 0.77 15.62
C ASP A 75 -2.49 -0.54 15.34
N ALA A 76 -1.84 -1.71 15.48
CA ALA A 76 -2.54 -3.00 15.42
C ALA A 76 -3.60 -3.15 16.51
N GLU A 77 -3.34 -2.70 17.73
CA GLU A 77 -4.32 -2.71 18.83
C GLU A 77 -5.53 -1.82 18.53
N ARG A 78 -5.30 -0.64 17.93
CA ARG A 78 -6.39 0.27 17.50
C ARG A 78 -7.26 -0.34 16.41
N VAL A 79 -6.69 -1.08 15.48
CA VAL A 79 -7.42 -1.81 14.43
C VAL A 79 -8.18 -3.00 15.04
N ALA A 80 -7.52 -3.80 15.88
CA ALA A 80 -8.11 -4.96 16.53
C ALA A 80 -9.34 -4.59 17.40
N ALA A 81 -9.30 -3.43 18.06
CA ALA A 81 -10.42 -2.90 18.84
C ALA A 81 -11.70 -2.65 17.99
N ARG A 82 -11.60 -2.65 16.66
CA ARG A 82 -12.74 -2.54 15.73
C ARG A 82 -13.34 -3.91 15.35
N GLY A 83 -12.83 -5.02 15.91
CA GLY A 83 -13.28 -6.39 15.64
C GLY A 83 -12.87 -6.91 14.25
N ILE A 84 -11.79 -6.40 13.69
CA ILE A 84 -11.26 -6.76 12.37
C ILE A 84 -10.04 -7.69 12.53
N PRO A 85 -9.89 -8.75 11.70
CA PRO A 85 -8.68 -9.54 11.67
C PRO A 85 -7.46 -8.66 11.39
N VAL A 86 -6.49 -8.67 12.30
CA VAL A 86 -5.24 -7.92 12.16
C VAL A 86 -4.06 -8.84 12.50
N ILE A 87 -3.01 -8.75 11.70
CA ILE A 87 -1.73 -9.40 11.93
C ILE A 87 -0.67 -8.32 12.05
N GLN A 88 0.06 -8.34 13.16
CA GLN A 88 1.22 -7.47 13.36
C GLN A 88 2.47 -8.18 12.85
N LEU A 89 3.17 -7.58 11.89
CA LEU A 89 4.50 -7.97 11.46
C LEU A 89 5.55 -7.04 12.09
N ARG A 90 6.36 -7.57 12.97
CA ARG A 90 7.52 -6.85 13.51
C ARG A 90 8.70 -7.04 12.56
N THR A 91 9.13 -5.97 11.93
CA THR A 91 10.18 -6.05 10.90
C THR A 91 11.60 -6.17 11.48
N GLY A 92 11.77 -6.00 12.81
CA GLY A 92 13.06 -6.17 13.47
C GLY A 92 14.16 -5.21 13.00
N GLY A 93 13.77 -4.03 12.49
CA GLY A 93 14.70 -3.02 11.99
C GLY A 93 14.65 -2.80 10.47
N PHE A 94 13.96 -3.65 9.71
CA PHE A 94 13.71 -3.37 8.29
C PHE A 94 12.70 -2.22 8.14
N CYS A 95 12.99 -1.33 7.21
CA CYS A 95 12.19 -0.13 6.93
C CYS A 95 11.14 -0.35 5.84
N HIS A 96 10.81 -1.60 5.50
CA HIS A 96 9.83 -2.01 4.49
C HIS A 96 9.36 -3.44 4.74
N LEU A 97 8.27 -3.83 4.06
CA LEU A 97 7.88 -5.23 3.87
C LEU A 97 8.27 -5.69 2.47
N ASP A 98 8.74 -6.92 2.37
CA ASP A 98 8.89 -7.68 1.14
C ASP A 98 7.79 -8.75 0.97
N ALA A 99 7.79 -9.47 -0.15
CA ALA A 99 6.78 -10.50 -0.42
C ALA A 99 6.87 -11.70 0.53
N THR A 100 8.05 -12.01 1.08
CA THR A 100 8.23 -13.09 2.05
C THR A 100 7.55 -12.75 3.37
N MET A 101 7.77 -11.54 3.87
CA MET A 101 7.13 -11.05 5.10
C MET A 101 5.61 -10.99 4.92
N VAL A 102 5.13 -10.51 3.77
CA VAL A 102 3.69 -10.48 3.46
C VAL A 102 3.10 -11.88 3.39
N THR A 103 3.83 -12.86 2.84
CA THR A 103 3.39 -14.27 2.82
C THR A 103 3.15 -14.78 4.24
N GLN A 104 4.04 -14.49 5.19
CA GLN A 104 3.85 -14.88 6.60
C GLN A 104 2.58 -14.23 7.20
N GLY A 105 2.31 -12.97 6.90
CA GLY A 105 1.08 -12.30 7.33
C GLY A 105 -0.18 -12.94 6.75
N ILE A 106 -0.16 -13.31 5.47
CA ILE A 106 -1.26 -13.98 4.78
C ILE A 106 -1.48 -15.40 5.33
N ASP A 107 -0.41 -16.13 5.67
CA ASP A 107 -0.49 -17.47 6.24
C ASP A 107 -1.14 -17.46 7.63
N ALA A 108 -0.89 -16.43 8.41
CA ALA A 108 -1.47 -16.25 9.73
C ALA A 108 -2.93 -15.75 9.69
N MET A 109 -3.45 -15.38 8.51
CA MET A 109 -4.78 -14.80 8.34
C MET A 109 -5.69 -15.70 7.49
N ALA A 110 -6.97 -15.86 7.88
CA ALA A 110 -7.95 -16.60 7.09
C ALA A 110 -8.42 -15.80 5.85
N VAL A 111 -7.49 -15.51 4.92
CA VAL A 111 -7.71 -14.60 3.78
C VAL A 111 -8.88 -15.01 2.88
N SER A 112 -9.19 -16.31 2.75
CA SER A 112 -10.32 -16.80 1.96
C SER A 112 -11.70 -16.32 2.46
N LYS A 113 -11.77 -15.83 3.69
CA LYS A 113 -12.98 -15.23 4.27
C LYS A 113 -13.07 -13.72 4.06
N LEU A 114 -12.07 -13.10 3.45
CA LEU A 114 -11.94 -11.67 3.27
C LEU A 114 -12.10 -11.27 1.80
N ASP A 115 -12.54 -10.04 1.58
CA ASP A 115 -12.62 -9.43 0.26
C ASP A 115 -11.41 -8.55 -0.03
N LEU A 116 -10.86 -7.93 1.03
CA LEU A 116 -9.73 -7.01 0.97
C LEU A 116 -8.82 -7.21 2.18
N VAL A 117 -7.51 -7.27 1.93
CA VAL A 117 -6.47 -7.10 2.95
C VAL A 117 -5.72 -5.81 2.66
N ILE A 118 -5.58 -4.96 3.66
CA ILE A 118 -4.77 -3.74 3.59
C ILE A 118 -3.46 -3.99 4.34
N ILE A 119 -2.34 -3.79 3.66
CA ILE A 119 -1.03 -3.68 4.30
C ILE A 119 -0.85 -2.23 4.73
N GLU A 120 -0.67 -1.95 6.01
CA GLU A 120 -0.07 -0.71 6.49
C GLU A 120 1.45 -0.91 6.49
N ASN A 121 2.12 -0.40 5.46
CA ASN A 121 3.56 -0.56 5.33
C ASN A 121 4.32 0.38 6.29
N VAL A 122 5.58 0.05 6.59
CA VAL A 122 6.45 0.89 7.41
C VAL A 122 6.51 2.31 6.84
N GLY A 123 6.52 3.31 7.72
CA GLY A 123 6.59 4.72 7.32
C GLY A 123 7.94 5.06 6.68
N ASN A 124 8.01 4.99 5.34
CA ASN A 124 9.21 5.28 4.55
C ASN A 124 8.81 5.54 3.09
N LEU A 125 9.51 6.46 2.39
CA LEU A 125 9.25 6.80 0.99
C LEU A 125 10.26 6.20 0.00
N VAL A 126 11.27 5.47 0.47
CA VAL A 126 12.33 4.87 -0.36
C VAL A 126 12.14 3.37 -0.46
N CYS A 127 12.45 2.65 0.60
CA CYS A 127 12.48 1.18 0.59
C CYS A 127 11.14 0.52 0.18
N PRO A 128 9.96 0.96 0.67
CA PRO A 128 8.69 0.36 0.24
C PRO A 128 8.37 0.53 -1.25
N ALA A 129 9.04 1.46 -1.93
CA ALA A 129 8.90 1.64 -3.37
C ALA A 129 9.76 0.67 -4.19
N GLU A 130 10.83 0.15 -3.61
CA GLU A 130 11.74 -0.79 -4.27
C GLU A 130 11.31 -2.25 -4.13
N PHE A 131 10.60 -2.60 -3.06
CA PHE A 131 10.22 -3.98 -2.75
C PHE A 131 8.74 -4.24 -3.05
N ASP A 132 8.52 -5.15 -3.97
CA ASP A 132 7.18 -5.60 -4.34
C ASP A 132 6.59 -6.51 -3.25
N THR A 133 5.49 -6.09 -2.64
CA THR A 133 4.78 -6.86 -1.59
C THR A 133 3.83 -7.93 -2.15
N GLY A 134 3.67 -8.04 -3.46
CA GLY A 134 2.64 -8.85 -4.09
C GLY A 134 1.24 -8.19 -4.04
N ALA A 135 1.13 -6.94 -3.68
CA ALA A 135 -0.14 -6.22 -3.69
C ALA A 135 -0.68 -6.04 -5.11
N HIS A 136 -2.02 -6.01 -5.24
CA HIS A 136 -2.73 -5.75 -6.48
C HIS A 136 -2.89 -4.26 -6.76
N LYS A 137 -2.83 -3.45 -5.71
CA LYS A 137 -2.89 -1.99 -5.75
C LYS A 137 -1.90 -1.39 -4.76
N ASN A 138 -1.18 -0.39 -5.24
CA ASN A 138 -0.29 0.44 -4.45
C ASN A 138 -0.92 1.81 -4.24
N VAL A 139 -1.12 2.19 -2.99
CA VAL A 139 -1.68 3.49 -2.59
C VAL A 139 -0.67 4.23 -1.75
N MET A 140 -0.41 5.48 -2.10
CA MET A 140 0.44 6.36 -1.32
C MET A 140 -0.37 7.43 -0.63
N ILE A 141 -0.04 7.73 0.62
CA ILE A 141 -0.54 8.91 1.34
C ILE A 141 0.58 9.95 1.44
N LEU A 142 0.29 11.16 0.99
CA LEU A 142 1.07 12.37 1.25
C LEU A 142 0.21 13.32 2.08
N SER A 143 0.68 13.78 3.23
CA SER A 143 -0.05 14.79 3.99
C SER A 143 0.40 16.20 3.65
N VAL A 144 -0.53 17.16 3.67
CA VAL A 144 -0.26 18.57 3.39
C VAL A 144 0.97 19.12 4.16
N PRO A 145 1.15 18.85 5.47
CA PRO A 145 2.33 19.34 6.20
C PRO A 145 3.69 18.79 5.71
N GLU A 146 3.71 17.74 4.87
CA GLU A 146 4.96 17.19 4.33
C GLU A 146 5.53 18.00 3.16
N GLY A 147 4.70 18.84 2.52
CA GLY A 147 5.06 19.66 1.37
C GLY A 147 4.80 18.99 0.02
N ASP A 148 4.58 19.82 -1.00
CA ASP A 148 4.24 19.42 -2.36
C ASP A 148 5.46 19.05 -3.22
N ASP A 149 6.67 19.16 -2.67
CA ASP A 149 7.95 18.87 -3.33
C ASP A 149 8.38 17.39 -3.23
N LYS A 150 7.64 16.57 -2.49
CA LYS A 150 7.95 15.13 -2.31
C LYS A 150 8.11 14.35 -3.61
N PRO A 151 7.34 14.60 -4.70
CA PRO A 151 7.56 13.91 -5.97
C PRO A 151 8.95 14.16 -6.57
N LEU A 152 9.56 15.32 -6.30
CA LEU A 152 10.91 15.65 -6.76
C LEU A 152 11.98 14.90 -5.98
N LYS A 153 11.72 14.60 -4.70
CA LYS A 153 12.67 13.91 -3.80
C LYS A 153 12.56 12.39 -3.85
N TYR A 154 11.36 11.87 -4.11
CA TYR A 154 11.04 10.44 -4.07
C TYR A 154 10.28 9.97 -5.33
N PRO A 155 10.81 10.19 -6.55
CA PRO A 155 10.07 9.97 -7.79
C PRO A 155 9.58 8.54 -7.98
N LEU A 156 10.35 7.54 -7.53
CA LEU A 156 9.98 6.13 -7.65
C LEU A 156 8.65 5.83 -6.93
N MET A 157 8.47 6.33 -5.70
CA MET A 157 7.25 6.12 -4.92
C MET A 157 6.00 6.57 -5.69
N PHE A 158 6.05 7.72 -6.35
CA PHE A 158 4.91 8.25 -7.11
C PHE A 158 4.71 7.53 -8.45
N SER A 159 5.77 6.99 -9.04
CA SER A 159 5.69 6.29 -10.33
C SER A 159 5.04 4.91 -10.24
N ILE A 160 5.15 4.22 -9.09
CA ILE A 160 4.63 2.86 -8.90
C ILE A 160 3.21 2.81 -8.34
N CYS A 161 2.66 3.94 -7.88
CA CYS A 161 1.35 3.96 -7.21
C CYS A 161 0.19 4.05 -8.21
N ASP A 162 -0.91 3.35 -7.89
CA ASP A 162 -2.19 3.46 -8.61
C ASP A 162 -2.99 4.69 -8.15
N LEU A 163 -2.83 5.07 -6.87
CA LEU A 163 -3.56 6.16 -6.24
C LEU A 163 -2.63 6.93 -5.28
N LEU A 164 -2.69 8.26 -5.37
CA LEU A 164 -2.16 9.19 -4.39
C LEU A 164 -3.31 9.80 -3.59
N ILE A 165 -3.26 9.65 -2.28
CA ILE A 165 -4.15 10.34 -1.34
C ILE A 165 -3.39 11.52 -0.74
N VAL A 166 -3.84 12.74 -1.01
CA VAL A 166 -3.38 13.94 -0.32
C VAL A 166 -4.23 14.09 0.93
N ASN A 167 -3.66 13.73 2.09
CA ASN A 167 -4.37 13.77 3.37
C ASN A 167 -4.12 15.07 4.13
N LYS A 168 -4.95 15.32 5.14
CA LYS A 168 -4.92 16.53 5.98
C LYS A 168 -5.16 17.82 5.20
N ILE A 169 -6.08 17.76 4.21
CA ILE A 169 -6.44 18.97 3.43
C ILE A 169 -7.06 20.08 4.28
N ASP A 170 -7.48 19.77 5.50
CA ASP A 170 -7.88 20.74 6.52
C ASP A 170 -6.73 21.68 6.96
N PHE A 171 -5.48 21.36 6.60
CA PHE A 171 -4.30 22.22 6.81
C PHE A 171 -3.94 23.09 5.60
N LEU A 172 -4.62 22.97 4.44
CA LEU A 172 -4.26 23.73 3.23
C LEU A 172 -4.23 25.23 3.46
N SER A 173 -5.22 25.77 4.18
CA SER A 173 -5.28 27.21 4.48
C SER A 173 -4.20 27.70 5.47
N LEU A 174 -3.46 26.80 6.08
CA LEU A 174 -2.41 27.07 7.06
C LEU A 174 -0.99 26.73 6.52
N SER A 175 -0.86 26.47 5.22
CA SER A 175 0.38 26.02 4.61
C SER A 175 0.58 26.63 3.23
N ASP A 176 1.84 26.64 2.78
CA ASP A 176 2.23 27.04 1.42
C ASP A 176 2.12 25.90 0.41
N PHE A 177 1.36 24.84 0.72
CA PHE A 177 1.21 23.67 -0.12
C PHE A 177 0.48 24.01 -1.42
N ASP A 178 1.18 23.84 -2.55
CA ASP A 178 0.63 24.09 -3.89
C ASP A 178 0.10 22.79 -4.51
N MET A 179 -1.23 22.63 -4.46
CA MET A 179 -1.90 21.46 -5.04
C MET A 179 -1.74 21.38 -6.56
N VAL A 180 -1.66 22.50 -7.26
CA VAL A 180 -1.50 22.53 -8.72
C VAL A 180 -0.10 22.07 -9.09
N ALA A 181 0.91 22.57 -8.38
CA ALA A 181 2.30 22.14 -8.55
C ALA A 181 2.48 20.65 -8.23
N LEU A 182 1.88 20.17 -7.13
CA LEU A 182 1.90 18.73 -6.79
C LEU A 182 1.32 17.90 -7.94
N ARG A 183 0.11 18.21 -8.40
CA ARG A 183 -0.55 17.46 -9.49
C ARG A 183 0.30 17.42 -10.75
N LYS A 184 0.87 18.56 -11.14
CA LYS A 184 1.77 18.64 -12.31
C LYS A 184 2.99 17.72 -12.17
N ARG A 185 3.65 17.73 -11.01
CA ARG A 185 4.83 16.91 -10.72
C ARG A 185 4.50 15.41 -10.74
N VAL A 186 3.41 15.04 -10.07
CA VAL A 186 2.97 13.64 -9.98
C VAL A 186 2.56 13.10 -11.34
N LEU A 187 1.76 13.83 -12.11
CA LEU A 187 1.32 13.41 -13.46
C LEU A 187 2.47 13.33 -14.47
N ALA A 188 3.54 14.08 -14.27
CA ALA A 188 4.76 13.95 -15.07
C ALA A 188 5.50 12.63 -14.81
N LEU A 189 5.42 12.08 -13.58
CA LEU A 189 6.02 10.79 -13.22
C LEU A 189 5.11 9.61 -13.57
N ASN A 190 3.79 9.78 -13.39
CA ASN A 190 2.80 8.73 -13.61
C ASN A 190 1.49 9.34 -14.11
N SER A 191 1.32 9.35 -15.43
CA SER A 191 0.13 9.94 -16.07
C SER A 191 -1.17 9.18 -15.82
N ARG A 192 -1.11 7.97 -15.25
CA ARG A 192 -2.29 7.12 -14.98
C ARG A 192 -2.72 7.13 -13.52
N ILE A 193 -1.96 7.80 -12.64
CA ILE A 193 -2.26 7.83 -11.21
C ILE A 193 -3.56 8.60 -10.93
N THR A 194 -4.40 8.06 -10.08
CA THR A 194 -5.53 8.81 -9.54
C THR A 194 -5.05 9.66 -8.37
N ILE A 195 -5.53 10.90 -8.23
CA ILE A 195 -5.18 11.78 -7.10
C ILE A 195 -6.46 12.18 -6.38
N MET A 196 -6.53 11.85 -5.08
CA MET A 196 -7.65 12.18 -4.21
C MET A 196 -7.22 13.08 -3.07
N GLU A 197 -8.06 14.02 -2.72
CA GLU A 197 -7.87 14.95 -1.60
C GLU A 197 -8.79 14.53 -0.45
N VAL A 198 -8.21 14.27 0.73
CA VAL A 198 -8.98 13.81 1.89
C VAL A 198 -8.55 14.49 3.18
N SER A 199 -9.46 14.53 4.15
CA SER A 199 -9.14 14.77 5.54
C SER A 199 -9.71 13.65 6.41
N CYS A 200 -8.86 12.81 6.96
CA CYS A 200 -9.29 11.79 7.92
C CYS A 200 -9.88 12.41 9.19
N LYS A 201 -9.55 13.67 9.50
CA LYS A 201 -10.07 14.41 10.66
C LYS A 201 -11.52 14.84 10.44
N THR A 202 -11.79 15.54 9.33
CA THR A 202 -13.11 16.12 9.04
C THR A 202 -14.05 15.17 8.29
N GLY A 203 -13.51 14.16 7.62
CA GLY A 203 -14.26 13.25 6.74
C GLY A 203 -14.32 13.70 5.28
N ALA A 204 -13.82 14.89 4.96
CA ALA A 204 -13.85 15.41 3.59
C ALA A 204 -13.12 14.45 2.63
N GLY A 205 -13.73 14.17 1.45
CA GLY A 205 -13.17 13.34 0.40
C GLY A 205 -13.16 11.83 0.68
N LEU A 206 -13.50 11.37 1.89
CA LEU A 206 -13.48 9.94 2.24
C LEU A 206 -14.51 9.11 1.47
N GLU A 207 -15.63 9.68 1.06
CA GLU A 207 -16.63 9.00 0.25
C GLU A 207 -16.03 8.53 -1.09
N GLY A 208 -15.31 9.42 -1.79
CA GLY A 208 -14.61 9.07 -3.03
C GLY A 208 -13.60 7.95 -2.86
N TRP A 209 -12.87 7.94 -1.74
CA TRP A 209 -11.95 6.84 -1.38
C TRP A 209 -12.71 5.52 -1.18
N MET A 210 -13.84 5.53 -0.42
CA MET A 210 -14.63 4.32 -0.20
C MET A 210 -15.21 3.77 -1.51
N ASP A 211 -15.68 4.63 -2.40
CA ASP A 211 -16.24 4.23 -3.68
C ASP A 211 -15.17 3.67 -4.61
N TRP A 212 -13.97 4.25 -4.62
CA TRP A 212 -12.83 3.72 -5.34
C TRP A 212 -12.49 2.30 -4.85
N LEU A 213 -12.39 2.09 -3.52
CA LEU A 213 -12.13 0.77 -2.94
C LEU A 213 -13.19 -0.26 -3.31
N LYS A 214 -14.48 0.07 -3.19
CA LYS A 214 -15.59 -0.82 -3.56
C LYS A 214 -15.48 -1.22 -5.03
N LYS A 215 -15.19 -0.26 -5.92
CA LYS A 215 -15.02 -0.49 -7.35
C LYS A 215 -13.85 -1.44 -7.63
N GLU A 216 -12.68 -1.19 -7.03
CA GLU A 216 -11.49 -2.01 -7.23
C GLU A 216 -11.70 -3.45 -6.70
N VAL A 217 -12.26 -3.60 -5.51
CA VAL A 217 -12.60 -4.93 -4.94
C VAL A 217 -13.60 -5.67 -5.83
N SER A 218 -14.66 -5.00 -6.30
CA SER A 218 -15.65 -5.60 -7.19
C SER A 218 -15.04 -6.03 -8.53
N ALA A 219 -14.23 -5.17 -9.14
CA ALA A 219 -13.53 -5.47 -10.39
C ALA A 219 -12.57 -6.64 -10.22
N PHE A 220 -11.81 -6.67 -9.12
CA PHE A 220 -10.90 -7.76 -8.81
C PHE A 220 -11.61 -9.11 -8.65
N LYS A 221 -12.75 -9.15 -7.95
CA LYS A 221 -13.55 -10.36 -7.75
C LYS A 221 -14.21 -10.87 -9.03
N SER A 222 -14.52 -9.97 -9.96
CA SER A 222 -15.17 -10.27 -11.25
C SER A 222 -14.16 -10.66 -12.34
N ALA A 223 -12.89 -10.34 -12.16
CA ALA A 223 -11.84 -10.68 -13.12
C ALA A 223 -11.73 -12.20 -13.24
N LYS A 224 -11.89 -12.72 -14.49
CA LYS A 224 -11.61 -14.13 -14.78
C LYS A 224 -10.13 -14.39 -14.52
N SER A 225 -9.81 -15.49 -13.84
CA SER A 225 -8.43 -15.96 -13.76
C SER A 225 -7.92 -16.18 -15.19
N LEU A 226 -6.93 -15.39 -15.60
CA LEU A 226 -6.24 -15.65 -16.86
C LEU A 226 -5.60 -17.05 -16.76
N PRO A 227 -5.80 -17.91 -17.77
CA PRO A 227 -5.10 -19.20 -17.78
C PRO A 227 -3.60 -18.93 -17.79
N MET A 228 -2.86 -19.64 -16.93
CA MET A 228 -1.40 -19.64 -16.96
C MET A 228 -0.94 -19.86 -18.41
N LYS A 229 -0.19 -18.92 -18.98
CA LYS A 229 0.67 -19.25 -20.10
C LYS A 229 1.64 -20.29 -19.55
N ARG A 230 1.46 -21.54 -19.94
CA ARG A 230 2.49 -22.57 -19.80
C ARG A 230 3.62 -22.10 -20.72
N ASP A 231 4.69 -21.62 -20.13
CA ASP A 231 5.93 -21.48 -20.85
C ASP A 231 6.32 -22.89 -21.31
N LEU A 232 6.07 -23.13 -22.58
CA LEU A 232 6.60 -24.28 -23.29
C LEU A 232 8.12 -24.07 -23.42
N LYS A 233 8.85 -24.97 -22.78
CA LYS A 233 10.27 -25.31 -22.86
C LYS A 233 11.14 -24.55 -23.86
#